data_678f3b83d72fda8fdbb87357598b6e11
#
_entry.id   678f3b83d72fda8fdbb87357598b6e11
#
_cell.length_a   1.000
_cell.length_b   1.000
_cell.length_c   1.000
_cell.angle_alpha   90.00
_cell.angle_beta   90.00
_cell.angle_gamma   90.00
#
_symmetry.space_group_name_H-M   'P 1'
#
loop_
_entity.id
_entity.type
_entity.pdbx_description
1 polymer ?
#
loop_
_entity_poly.entity_id
_entity_poly.type
_entity_poly.pdbx_seq_one_letter_code
_entity_poly.pdbx_strand_id
1 'polypeptide(L)'
;MDWIINLFTNTESVAHIALLYAIVIAIGVYLGKIKIGGISLGVTFVLFAGILAGHVGFTGPKEILTFVQDFGLILFVFMIGMQVGPGFFESFKKGGVTLNLLSATAILLNILVMFGCYYLFFDTSNPQNLPMMVGTLYGAVTNTPGLGAANEALLSVFPNGAPSIANGYACAYPLGVVGIIGATILIKYITRVDMAAEEEQLNEEEAANPHAKPHNMHLRVENAYIAGRTLREVSEFLNRDIVCSRLLHNGEVSIPNSKTTFEVGDELLVVCAEADAEAIKAFIGPEIDAEWDREKDEVQHFVSRRIIVTRPEMNGKTLGKMHFSSVYGVNVTRISRQGMDLFAGRNHHFHVGDRVMVVGPEENVNRVAEIMGNSVKRLDAPNIATIFIGIMVGIIFGSLPFAIPGMPVPLKLGIAGGPLIIAILI
;
A
#
# COMPACT_ATOMS: atom_id res chain seq x y z
N MET A 1 41.03 21.94 -17.68
CA MET A 1 40.84 20.55 -17.16
C MET A 1 40.99 20.46 -15.64
N ASP A 2 41.62 21.46 -15.02
CA ASP A 2 41.85 21.47 -13.56
C ASP A 2 40.60 21.46 -12.69
N TRP A 3 39.50 22.03 -13.17
CA TRP A 3 38.23 22.01 -12.45
C TRP A 3 37.64 20.58 -12.35
N ILE A 4 37.81 19.72 -13.38
CA ILE A 4 37.37 18.34 -13.34
C ILE A 4 38.21 17.56 -12.33
N ILE A 5 39.52 17.74 -12.39
CA ILE A 5 40.45 17.09 -11.46
C ILE A 5 40.12 17.49 -10.02
N ASN A 6 39.92 18.78 -9.78
CA ASN A 6 39.53 19.29 -8.46
C ASN A 6 38.18 18.71 -7.96
N LEU A 7 37.23 18.52 -8.87
CA LEU A 7 35.90 17.91 -8.52
C LEU A 7 36.06 16.45 -8.03
N PHE A 8 37.04 15.71 -8.54
CA PHE A 8 37.27 14.32 -8.13
C PHE A 8 38.30 14.16 -6.99
N THR A 9 39.12 15.19 -6.71
CA THR A 9 40.23 15.07 -5.75
C THR A 9 40.00 15.91 -4.49
N ASN A 10 39.17 16.93 -4.53
CA ASN A 10 38.92 17.80 -3.38
C ASN A 10 37.88 17.18 -2.42
N THR A 11 38.35 16.35 -1.51
CA THR A 11 37.50 15.62 -0.55
C THR A 11 36.75 16.51 0.43
N GLU A 12 37.14 17.78 0.59
CA GLU A 12 36.45 18.74 1.46
C GLU A 12 35.28 19.42 0.77
N SER A 13 35.14 19.25 -0.54
CA SER A 13 34.10 19.94 -1.34
C SER A 13 32.78 19.20 -1.26
N VAL A 14 31.70 19.92 -0.94
CA VAL A 14 30.31 19.42 -1.01
C VAL A 14 29.98 18.87 -2.40
N ALA A 15 30.50 19.53 -3.47
CA ALA A 15 30.30 19.07 -4.84
C ALA A 15 30.94 17.70 -5.11
N HIS A 16 32.13 17.45 -4.56
CA HIS A 16 32.80 16.13 -4.61
C HIS A 16 31.94 15.06 -3.94
N ILE A 17 31.48 15.32 -2.72
CA ILE A 17 30.67 14.35 -1.97
C ILE A 17 29.35 14.07 -2.69
N ALA A 18 28.66 15.11 -3.19
CA ALA A 18 27.42 14.94 -3.94
C ALA A 18 27.65 14.11 -5.22
N LEU A 19 28.76 14.34 -5.93
CA LEU A 19 29.13 13.56 -7.11
C LEU A 19 29.38 12.09 -6.75
N LEU A 20 30.12 11.82 -5.66
CA LEU A 20 30.38 10.46 -5.19
C LEU A 20 29.09 9.72 -4.84
N TYR A 21 28.17 10.35 -4.07
CA TYR A 21 26.88 9.76 -3.78
C TYR A 21 26.09 9.47 -5.06
N ALA A 22 26.06 10.40 -6.02
CA ALA A 22 25.38 10.20 -7.28
C ALA A 22 25.93 9.01 -8.07
N ILE A 23 27.27 8.87 -8.12
CA ILE A 23 27.95 7.74 -8.78
C ILE A 23 27.63 6.42 -8.07
N VAL A 24 27.78 6.37 -6.74
CA VAL A 24 27.52 5.17 -5.94
C VAL A 24 26.06 4.72 -6.09
N ILE A 25 25.12 5.66 -6.00
CA ILE A 25 23.69 5.37 -6.17
C ILE A 25 23.42 4.87 -7.59
N ALA A 26 23.93 5.55 -8.62
CA ALA A 26 23.71 5.16 -10.01
C ALA A 26 24.25 3.76 -10.31
N ILE A 27 25.49 3.47 -9.89
CA ILE A 27 26.10 2.14 -10.05
C ILE A 27 25.30 1.09 -9.25
N GLY A 28 24.96 1.36 -8.00
CA GLY A 28 24.22 0.44 -7.16
C GLY A 28 22.85 0.11 -7.71
N VAL A 29 22.09 1.11 -8.17
CA VAL A 29 20.76 0.90 -8.79
C VAL A 29 20.89 0.13 -10.12
N TYR A 30 21.92 0.42 -10.93
CA TYR A 30 22.15 -0.30 -12.18
C TYR A 30 22.47 -1.78 -11.92
N LEU A 31 23.40 -2.06 -11.01
CA LEU A 31 23.77 -3.43 -10.62
C LEU A 31 22.58 -4.16 -9.95
N GLY A 32 21.76 -3.44 -9.21
CA GLY A 32 20.56 -3.99 -8.57
C GLY A 32 19.50 -4.54 -9.53
N LYS A 33 19.54 -4.16 -10.82
CA LYS A 33 18.68 -4.71 -11.87
C LYS A 33 19.11 -6.09 -12.36
N ILE A 34 20.34 -6.50 -12.07
CA ILE A 34 20.88 -7.79 -12.48
C ILE A 34 20.16 -8.89 -11.68
N LYS A 35 19.60 -9.87 -12.40
CA LYS A 35 18.95 -11.04 -11.79
C LYS A 35 19.92 -12.21 -11.78
N ILE A 36 20.16 -12.77 -10.61
CA ILE A 36 20.96 -13.99 -10.42
C ILE A 36 19.99 -15.09 -9.96
N GLY A 37 19.83 -16.15 -10.75
CA GLY A 37 18.89 -17.22 -10.45
C GLY A 37 17.42 -16.76 -10.37
N GLY A 38 17.04 -15.69 -11.12
CA GLY A 38 15.70 -15.11 -11.08
C GLY A 38 15.46 -14.08 -9.97
N ILE A 39 16.42 -13.89 -9.04
CA ILE A 39 16.34 -12.98 -7.90
C ILE A 39 17.20 -11.75 -8.18
N SER A 40 16.67 -10.55 -7.92
CA SER A 40 17.46 -9.31 -7.96
C SER A 40 17.54 -8.72 -6.54
N LEU A 41 18.73 -8.22 -6.18
CA LEU A 41 18.93 -7.54 -4.90
C LEU A 41 18.40 -6.09 -4.89
N GLY A 42 17.94 -5.59 -6.04
CA GLY A 42 17.33 -4.28 -6.17
C GLY A 42 18.24 -3.15 -5.67
N VAL A 43 17.65 -2.15 -5.02
CA VAL A 43 18.36 -0.98 -4.49
C VAL A 43 19.37 -1.32 -3.38
N THR A 44 19.36 -2.52 -2.83
CA THR A 44 20.34 -2.99 -1.84
C THR A 44 21.77 -2.96 -2.37
N PHE A 45 21.96 -3.10 -3.68
CA PHE A 45 23.30 -2.96 -4.30
C PHE A 45 23.94 -1.60 -4.06
N VAL A 46 23.17 -0.56 -3.76
CA VAL A 46 23.72 0.76 -3.41
C VAL A 46 24.56 0.66 -2.13
N LEU A 47 24.15 -0.15 -1.14
CA LEU A 47 24.95 -0.40 0.06
C LEU A 47 26.30 -1.01 -0.30
N PHE A 48 26.32 -2.06 -1.14
CA PHE A 48 27.56 -2.72 -1.54
C PHE A 48 28.46 -1.83 -2.39
N ALA A 49 27.86 -1.03 -3.29
CA ALA A 49 28.61 -0.02 -4.04
C ALA A 49 29.23 1.04 -3.12
N GLY A 50 28.51 1.45 -2.06
CA GLY A 50 29.01 2.38 -1.05
C GLY A 50 30.16 1.79 -0.21
N ILE A 51 30.04 0.53 0.22
CA ILE A 51 31.12 -0.19 0.93
C ILE A 51 32.36 -0.28 0.07
N LEU A 52 32.20 -0.64 -1.21
CA LEU A 52 33.32 -0.72 -2.15
C LEU A 52 33.96 0.65 -2.36
N ALA A 53 33.17 1.71 -2.54
CA ALA A 53 33.69 3.06 -2.68
C ALA A 53 34.49 3.51 -1.44
N GLY A 54 33.97 3.24 -0.22
CA GLY A 54 34.70 3.50 1.01
C GLY A 54 36.01 2.70 1.13
N HIS A 55 36.00 1.43 0.68
CA HIS A 55 37.18 0.58 0.67
C HIS A 55 38.28 1.11 -0.31
N VAL A 56 37.87 1.67 -1.44
CA VAL A 56 38.79 2.28 -2.43
C VAL A 56 39.30 3.64 -1.95
N GLY A 57 38.82 4.15 -0.80
CA GLY A 57 39.34 5.38 -0.19
C GLY A 57 38.48 6.63 -0.46
N PHE A 58 37.26 6.47 -0.97
CA PHE A 58 36.31 7.58 -1.09
C PHE A 58 35.81 7.98 0.30
N THR A 59 36.26 9.17 0.76
CA THR A 59 35.91 9.73 2.06
C THR A 59 35.48 11.20 1.92
N GLY A 60 34.98 11.79 3.00
CA GLY A 60 34.66 13.20 3.07
C GLY A 60 34.55 13.67 4.53
N PRO A 61 34.33 14.96 4.78
CA PRO A 61 34.11 15.51 6.10
C PRO A 61 33.01 14.75 6.84
N LYS A 62 33.30 14.31 8.03
CA LYS A 62 32.39 13.47 8.85
C LYS A 62 31.03 14.16 9.04
N GLU A 63 31.03 15.45 9.26
CA GLU A 63 29.83 16.27 9.50
C GLU A 63 28.89 16.23 8.30
N ILE A 64 29.43 16.33 7.09
CA ILE A 64 28.61 16.29 5.85
C ILE A 64 28.08 14.88 5.62
N LEU A 65 28.91 13.86 5.80
CA LEU A 65 28.50 12.46 5.65
C LEU A 65 27.41 12.09 6.65
N THR A 66 27.55 12.52 7.92
CA THR A 66 26.53 12.29 8.95
C THR A 66 25.25 13.02 8.63
N PHE A 67 25.31 14.29 8.21
CA PHE A 67 24.11 15.03 7.82
C PHE A 67 23.35 14.35 6.67
N VAL A 68 24.05 13.91 5.62
CA VAL A 68 23.43 13.21 4.49
C VAL A 68 22.83 11.88 4.92
N GLN A 69 23.52 11.12 5.80
CA GLN A 69 23.01 9.88 6.38
C GLN A 69 21.70 10.13 7.17
N ASP A 70 21.70 11.07 8.09
CA ASP A 70 20.58 11.33 8.98
C ASP A 70 19.39 11.91 8.20
N PHE A 71 19.63 12.86 7.31
CA PHE A 71 18.59 13.43 6.46
C PHE A 71 17.99 12.37 5.51
N GLY A 72 18.84 11.53 4.91
CA GLY A 72 18.38 10.41 4.09
C GLY A 72 17.56 9.39 4.87
N LEU A 73 17.95 9.09 6.11
CA LEU A 73 17.21 8.22 7.01
C LEU A 73 15.83 8.79 7.35
N ILE A 74 15.75 10.06 7.70
CA ILE A 74 14.48 10.75 7.99
C ILE A 74 13.52 10.65 6.81
N LEU A 75 13.99 11.01 5.60
CA LEU A 75 13.18 10.92 4.38
C LEU A 75 12.72 9.49 4.12
N PHE A 76 13.62 8.53 4.24
CA PHE A 76 13.33 7.11 3.99
C PHE A 76 12.27 6.55 4.94
N VAL A 77 12.43 6.76 6.26
CA VAL A 77 11.47 6.23 7.24
C VAL A 77 10.12 6.95 7.15
N PHE A 78 10.11 8.25 6.84
CA PHE A 78 8.89 9.00 6.64
C PHE A 78 8.09 8.49 5.44
N MET A 79 8.76 8.25 4.30
CA MET A 79 8.11 7.70 3.11
C MET A 79 7.57 6.29 3.33
N ILE A 80 8.29 5.44 4.07
CA ILE A 80 7.78 4.12 4.48
C ILE A 80 6.54 4.27 5.37
N GLY A 81 6.56 5.18 6.35
CA GLY A 81 5.42 5.45 7.21
C GLY A 81 4.18 5.86 6.42
N MET A 82 4.34 6.76 5.46
CA MET A 82 3.26 7.18 4.56
C MET A 82 2.72 6.03 3.69
N GLN A 83 3.58 5.13 3.24
CA GLN A 83 3.17 3.96 2.47
C GLN A 83 2.38 2.95 3.32
N VAL A 84 2.78 2.74 4.55
CA VAL A 84 2.18 1.76 5.47
C VAL A 84 0.92 2.30 6.16
N GLY A 85 0.87 3.61 6.39
CA GLY A 85 -0.18 4.30 7.17
C GLY A 85 -1.61 3.91 6.81
N PRO A 86 -2.02 3.97 5.53
CA PRO A 86 -3.40 3.65 5.13
C PRO A 86 -3.88 2.25 5.53
N GLY A 87 -2.97 1.26 5.50
CA GLY A 87 -3.28 -0.12 5.88
C GLY A 87 -3.00 -0.47 7.35
N PHE A 88 -2.28 0.39 8.07
CA PHE A 88 -1.80 0.07 9.42
C PHE A 88 -2.93 -0.25 10.40
N PHE A 89 -3.92 0.63 10.50
CA PHE A 89 -5.05 0.42 11.42
C PHE A 89 -5.99 -0.70 10.97
N GLU A 90 -6.08 -0.96 9.67
CA GLU A 90 -6.85 -2.08 9.14
C GLU A 90 -6.22 -3.43 9.47
N SER A 91 -4.88 -3.47 9.60
CA SER A 91 -4.16 -4.69 9.98
C SER A 91 -4.50 -5.23 11.38
N PHE A 92 -5.17 -4.43 12.22
CA PHE A 92 -5.67 -4.87 13.55
C PHE A 92 -7.10 -5.41 13.51
N LYS A 93 -7.77 -5.39 12.34
CA LYS A 93 -9.10 -5.98 12.15
C LYS A 93 -9.00 -7.50 11.86
N LYS A 94 -10.10 -8.14 11.52
CA LYS A 94 -10.23 -9.60 11.30
C LYS A 94 -9.03 -10.22 10.56
N GLY A 95 -8.39 -11.21 11.18
CA GLY A 95 -7.23 -11.93 10.62
C GLY A 95 -5.88 -11.25 10.85
N GLY A 96 -5.80 -9.92 10.84
CA GLY A 96 -4.54 -9.17 10.96
C GLY A 96 -3.91 -9.25 12.35
N VAL A 97 -4.70 -9.42 13.41
CA VAL A 97 -4.18 -9.56 14.78
C VAL A 97 -3.26 -10.79 14.91
N THR A 98 -3.63 -11.90 14.30
CA THR A 98 -2.81 -13.13 14.30
C THR A 98 -1.47 -12.91 13.61
N LEU A 99 -1.46 -12.25 12.45
CA LEU A 99 -0.24 -11.92 11.72
C LEU A 99 0.64 -10.93 12.49
N ASN A 100 0.04 -9.91 13.11
CA ASN A 100 0.76 -8.95 13.94
C ASN A 100 1.39 -9.62 15.17
N LEU A 101 0.67 -10.53 15.83
CA LEU A 101 1.20 -11.31 16.96
C LEU A 101 2.34 -12.23 16.52
N LEU A 102 2.20 -12.90 15.37
CA LEU A 102 3.27 -13.73 14.81
C LEU A 102 4.52 -12.90 14.52
N SER A 103 4.36 -11.74 13.89
CA SER A 103 5.47 -10.82 13.60
C SER A 103 6.16 -10.31 14.88
N ALA A 104 5.37 -9.91 15.89
CA ALA A 104 5.91 -9.49 17.18
C ALA A 104 6.67 -10.63 17.88
N THR A 105 6.14 -11.84 17.83
CA THR A 105 6.80 -13.05 18.38
C THR A 105 8.12 -13.33 17.66
N ALA A 106 8.12 -13.24 16.32
CA ALA A 106 9.35 -13.42 15.54
C ALA A 106 10.43 -12.38 15.90
N ILE A 107 10.05 -11.12 16.09
CA ILE A 107 10.99 -10.06 16.53
C ILE A 107 11.58 -10.38 17.91
N LEU A 108 10.74 -10.77 18.88
CA LEU A 108 11.19 -11.14 20.22
C LEU A 108 12.12 -12.35 20.20
N LEU A 109 11.81 -13.37 19.41
CA LEU A 109 12.67 -14.53 19.23
C LEU A 109 14.02 -14.16 18.61
N ASN A 110 14.05 -13.29 17.62
CA ASN A 110 15.31 -12.79 17.04
C ASN A 110 16.18 -12.07 18.07
N ILE A 111 15.58 -11.26 18.94
CA ILE A 111 16.30 -10.58 20.04
C ILE A 111 16.86 -11.61 21.02
N LEU A 112 16.09 -12.62 21.39
CA LEU A 112 16.55 -13.69 22.31
C LEU A 112 17.71 -14.48 21.68
N VAL A 113 17.60 -14.83 20.39
CA VAL A 113 18.70 -15.50 19.66
C VAL A 113 19.95 -14.62 19.62
N MET A 114 19.78 -13.31 19.36
CA MET A 114 20.88 -12.35 19.41
C MET A 114 21.61 -12.38 20.75
N PHE A 115 20.89 -12.30 21.87
CA PHE A 115 21.50 -12.37 23.19
C PHE A 115 22.16 -13.73 23.45
N GLY A 116 21.52 -14.83 23.03
CA GLY A 116 22.12 -16.16 23.10
C GLY A 116 23.47 -16.23 22.34
N CYS A 117 23.51 -15.74 21.12
CA CYS A 117 24.74 -15.67 20.32
C CYS A 117 25.79 -14.74 20.98
N TYR A 118 25.35 -13.61 21.53
CA TYR A 118 26.25 -12.66 22.20
C TYR A 118 26.97 -13.31 23.40
N TYR A 119 26.21 -14.01 24.26
CA TYR A 119 26.81 -14.68 25.43
C TYR A 119 27.63 -15.93 25.10
N LEU A 120 27.35 -16.58 23.95
CA LEU A 120 28.05 -17.80 23.55
C LEU A 120 29.34 -17.53 22.74
N PHE A 121 29.34 -16.48 21.91
CA PHE A 121 30.41 -16.29 20.92
C PHE A 121 31.21 -15.00 21.09
N PHE A 122 30.74 -14.04 21.91
CA PHE A 122 31.40 -12.75 22.07
C PHE A 122 31.97 -12.60 23.48
N ASP A 123 33.08 -11.90 23.60
CA ASP A 123 33.60 -11.48 24.88
C ASP A 123 32.74 -10.37 25.46
N THR A 124 31.94 -10.69 26.46
CA THR A 124 31.01 -9.78 27.13
C THR A 124 31.69 -8.70 27.97
N SER A 125 32.99 -8.86 28.27
CA SER A 125 33.78 -7.84 28.96
C SER A 125 34.15 -6.64 28.10
N ASN A 126 34.12 -6.82 26.74
CA ASN A 126 34.37 -5.75 25.81
C ASN A 126 33.08 -5.00 25.42
N PRO A 127 32.92 -3.74 25.87
CA PRO A 127 31.68 -2.98 25.62
C PRO A 127 31.40 -2.69 24.14
N GLN A 128 32.40 -2.87 23.24
CA GLN A 128 32.21 -2.66 21.81
C GLN A 128 31.54 -3.84 21.11
N ASN A 129 31.51 -5.03 21.72
CA ASN A 129 30.98 -6.23 21.10
C ASN A 129 29.44 -6.24 21.04
N LEU A 130 28.75 -5.66 22.02
CA LEU A 130 27.30 -5.58 22.00
C LEU A 130 26.76 -4.70 20.85
N PRO A 131 27.29 -3.48 20.61
CA PRO A 131 26.93 -2.71 19.42
C PRO A 131 27.15 -3.45 18.10
N MET A 132 28.29 -4.16 17.99
CA MET A 132 28.59 -4.97 16.80
C MET A 132 27.58 -6.09 16.61
N MET A 133 27.18 -6.77 17.69
CA MET A 133 26.15 -7.81 17.66
C MET A 133 24.76 -7.26 17.30
N VAL A 134 24.40 -6.08 17.80
CA VAL A 134 23.17 -5.37 17.38
C VAL A 134 23.19 -5.07 15.89
N GLY A 135 24.31 -4.61 15.34
CA GLY A 135 24.51 -4.44 13.90
C GLY A 135 24.31 -5.75 13.14
N THR A 136 24.87 -6.84 13.64
CA THR A 136 24.71 -8.20 13.05
C THR A 136 23.24 -8.64 13.05
N LEU A 137 22.48 -8.38 14.11
CA LEU A 137 21.05 -8.65 14.15
C LEU A 137 20.31 -7.90 13.03
N TYR A 138 20.50 -6.58 12.94
CA TYR A 138 19.82 -5.78 11.92
C TYR A 138 20.24 -6.15 10.49
N GLY A 139 21.50 -6.59 10.30
CA GLY A 139 21.97 -7.14 9.03
C GLY A 139 21.28 -8.46 8.69
N ALA A 140 21.22 -9.39 9.64
CA ALA A 140 20.62 -10.70 9.45
C ALA A 140 19.11 -10.64 9.12
N VAL A 141 18.39 -9.66 9.70
CA VAL A 141 16.97 -9.42 9.40
C VAL A 141 16.74 -8.34 8.33
N THR A 142 17.80 -7.85 7.69
CA THR A 142 17.76 -6.84 6.61
C THR A 142 17.03 -5.54 6.99
N ASN A 143 17.10 -5.14 8.27
CA ASN A 143 16.38 -3.99 8.81
C ASN A 143 17.25 -2.72 8.85
N THR A 144 17.37 -2.02 7.72
CA THR A 144 18.13 -0.77 7.61
C THR A 144 17.58 0.38 8.49
N PRO A 145 16.26 0.62 8.57
CA PRO A 145 15.71 1.62 9.48
C PRO A 145 16.06 1.35 10.96
N GLY A 146 16.00 0.09 11.36
CA GLY A 146 16.38 -0.33 12.71
C GLY A 146 17.87 -0.09 13.01
N LEU A 147 18.75 -0.29 12.02
CA LEU A 147 20.16 0.05 12.15
C LEU A 147 20.35 1.55 12.44
N GLY A 148 19.64 2.41 11.71
CA GLY A 148 19.69 3.86 11.92
C GLY A 148 19.23 4.26 13.32
N ALA A 149 18.11 3.73 13.79
CA ALA A 149 17.59 3.97 15.13
C ALA A 149 18.55 3.46 16.22
N ALA A 150 19.16 2.30 16.03
CA ALA A 150 20.14 1.75 16.97
C ALA A 150 21.44 2.59 17.00
N ASN A 151 21.89 3.11 15.87
CA ASN A 151 23.04 4.00 15.83
C ASN A 151 22.79 5.29 16.63
N GLU A 152 21.61 5.87 16.51
CA GLU A 152 21.23 7.04 17.29
C GLU A 152 21.15 6.73 18.81
N ALA A 153 20.57 5.58 19.17
CA ALA A 153 20.52 5.14 20.56
C ALA A 153 21.95 4.93 21.13
N LEU A 154 22.86 4.39 20.34
CA LEU A 154 24.26 4.22 20.73
C LEU A 154 24.98 5.54 21.03
N LEU A 155 24.74 6.58 20.24
CA LEU A 155 25.32 7.91 20.47
C LEU A 155 24.88 8.50 21.82
N SER A 156 23.69 8.15 22.32
CA SER A 156 23.23 8.57 23.65
C SER A 156 23.94 7.85 24.79
N VAL A 157 24.41 6.61 24.56
CA VAL A 157 25.12 5.78 25.54
C VAL A 157 26.65 5.99 25.46
N PHE A 158 27.17 6.26 24.25
CA PHE A 158 28.60 6.47 23.99
C PHE A 158 28.84 7.86 23.38
N PRO A 159 28.74 8.96 24.17
CA PRO A 159 28.87 10.33 23.66
C PRO A 159 30.23 10.65 23.03
N ASN A 160 31.29 9.96 23.45
CA ASN A 160 32.67 10.17 22.98
C ASN A 160 33.02 9.36 21.73
N GLY A 161 32.06 8.73 21.11
CA GLY A 161 32.22 7.91 19.91
C GLY A 161 31.63 6.52 20.11
N ALA A 162 30.57 6.23 19.37
CA ALA A 162 29.96 4.91 19.36
C ALA A 162 30.79 3.95 18.52
N PRO A 163 30.92 2.67 18.93
CA PRO A 163 31.48 1.65 18.08
C PRO A 163 30.66 1.53 16.79
N SER A 164 31.33 1.24 15.66
CA SER A 164 30.62 1.11 14.38
C SER A 164 29.73 -0.13 14.36
N ILE A 165 28.42 0.06 14.49
CA ILE A 165 27.45 -1.01 14.32
C ILE A 165 27.28 -1.39 12.83
N ALA A 166 27.64 -0.50 11.92
CA ALA A 166 27.56 -0.70 10.48
C ALA A 166 28.41 -1.88 9.99
N ASN A 167 29.52 -2.17 10.68
CA ASN A 167 30.39 -3.30 10.32
C ASN A 167 29.66 -4.65 10.54
N GLY A 168 29.03 -4.84 11.70
CA GLY A 168 28.21 -6.03 11.97
C GLY A 168 27.08 -6.19 10.96
N TYR A 169 26.40 -5.08 10.65
CA TYR A 169 25.35 -5.05 9.64
C TYR A 169 25.85 -5.48 8.25
N ALA A 170 26.94 -4.88 7.78
CA ALA A 170 27.49 -5.16 6.46
C ALA A 170 27.95 -6.62 6.30
N CYS A 171 28.52 -7.20 7.36
CA CYS A 171 28.94 -8.61 7.35
C CYS A 171 27.75 -9.58 7.31
N ALA A 172 26.66 -9.29 8.06
CA ALA A 172 25.53 -10.19 8.18
C ALA A 172 24.50 -10.04 7.04
N TYR A 173 24.39 -8.86 6.44
CA TYR A 173 23.35 -8.53 5.48
C TYR A 173 23.29 -9.47 4.25
N PRO A 174 24.38 -9.82 3.58
CA PRO A 174 24.33 -10.73 2.43
C PRO A 174 23.77 -12.10 2.78
N LEU A 175 24.19 -12.63 3.94
CA LEU A 175 23.69 -13.91 4.46
C LEU A 175 22.23 -13.79 4.93
N GLY A 176 21.84 -12.64 5.46
CA GLY A 176 20.46 -12.34 5.83
C GLY A 176 19.51 -12.43 4.63
N VAL A 177 19.86 -11.81 3.50
CA VAL A 177 19.06 -11.88 2.26
C VAL A 177 18.91 -13.32 1.77
N VAL A 178 20.03 -14.05 1.67
CA VAL A 178 20.03 -15.46 1.23
C VAL A 178 19.27 -16.33 2.23
N GLY A 179 19.44 -16.07 3.52
CA GLY A 179 18.79 -16.82 4.60
C GLY A 179 17.27 -16.66 4.60
N ILE A 180 16.76 -15.44 4.42
CA ILE A 180 15.31 -15.16 4.35
C ILE A 180 14.70 -15.86 3.13
N ILE A 181 15.32 -15.75 1.97
CA ILE A 181 14.85 -16.43 0.76
C ILE A 181 14.89 -17.95 0.95
N GLY A 182 16.00 -18.48 1.48
CA GLY A 182 16.15 -19.89 1.76
C GLY A 182 15.14 -20.41 2.77
N ALA A 183 14.87 -19.65 3.85
CA ALA A 183 13.86 -19.97 4.85
C ALA A 183 12.45 -20.01 4.25
N THR A 184 12.10 -19.05 3.39
CA THR A 184 10.80 -19.03 2.71
C THR A 184 10.61 -20.26 1.82
N ILE A 185 11.63 -20.63 1.05
CA ILE A 185 11.62 -21.83 0.22
C ILE A 185 11.52 -23.08 1.09
N LEU A 186 12.30 -23.15 2.17
CA LEU A 186 12.31 -24.28 3.10
C LEU A 186 10.95 -24.48 3.77
N ILE A 187 10.30 -23.41 4.23
CA ILE A 187 8.96 -23.44 4.81
C ILE A 187 7.98 -24.07 3.81
N LYS A 188 7.99 -23.60 2.55
CA LYS A 188 7.13 -24.17 1.50
C LYS A 188 7.29 -25.69 1.37
N TYR A 189 8.54 -26.20 1.40
CA TYR A 189 8.81 -27.64 1.29
C TYR A 189 8.43 -28.41 2.56
N ILE A 190 8.69 -27.87 3.75
CA ILE A 190 8.36 -28.51 5.03
C ILE A 190 6.85 -28.59 5.22
N THR A 191 6.13 -27.50 4.94
CA THR A 191 4.68 -27.43 5.11
C THR A 191 3.91 -28.12 3.98
N ARG A 192 4.61 -28.46 2.89
CA ARG A 192 4.01 -29.09 1.69
C ARG A 192 2.81 -28.32 1.15
N VAL A 193 2.86 -26.98 1.24
CA VAL A 193 1.77 -26.14 0.75
C VAL A 193 1.62 -26.29 -0.76
N ASP A 194 0.42 -26.66 -1.19
CA ASP A 194 0.02 -26.62 -2.59
C ASP A 194 -0.49 -25.22 -2.93
N MET A 195 0.33 -24.48 -3.67
CA MET A 195 0.01 -23.08 -4.03
C MET A 195 -1.26 -22.98 -4.87
N ALA A 196 -1.60 -24.01 -5.66
CA ALA A 196 -2.82 -24.01 -6.48
C ALA A 196 -4.07 -24.20 -5.61
N ALA A 197 -4.00 -25.09 -4.60
CA ALA A 197 -5.09 -25.27 -3.65
C ALA A 197 -5.30 -24.05 -2.75
N GLU A 198 -4.22 -23.38 -2.32
CA GLU A 198 -4.31 -22.12 -1.57
C GLU A 198 -4.91 -20.99 -2.41
N GLU A 199 -4.53 -20.89 -3.69
CA GLU A 199 -5.11 -19.92 -4.62
C GLU A 199 -6.61 -20.17 -4.83
N GLU A 200 -7.02 -21.44 -4.95
CA GLU A 200 -8.42 -21.83 -5.07
C GLU A 200 -9.22 -21.48 -3.81
N GLN A 201 -8.67 -21.76 -2.61
CA GLN A 201 -9.29 -21.36 -1.33
C GLN A 201 -9.41 -19.86 -1.18
N LEU A 202 -8.39 -19.09 -1.55
CA LEU A 202 -8.46 -17.63 -1.54
C LEU A 202 -9.53 -17.11 -2.50
N ASN A 203 -9.65 -17.69 -3.69
CA ASN A 203 -10.70 -17.34 -4.65
C ASN A 203 -12.09 -17.68 -4.11
N GLU A 204 -12.25 -18.80 -3.40
CA GLU A 204 -13.50 -19.17 -2.75
C GLU A 204 -13.86 -18.23 -1.57
N GLU A 205 -12.87 -17.86 -0.74
CA GLU A 205 -13.06 -16.89 0.34
C GLU A 205 -13.38 -15.49 -0.20
N GLU A 206 -12.75 -15.07 -1.31
CA GLU A 206 -13.07 -13.82 -1.99
C GLU A 206 -14.48 -13.86 -2.60
N ALA A 207 -14.91 -15.00 -3.15
CA ALA A 207 -16.26 -15.16 -3.67
C ALA A 207 -17.33 -15.16 -2.55
N ALA A 208 -16.98 -15.68 -1.38
CA ALA A 208 -17.83 -15.63 -0.18
C ALA A 208 -17.87 -14.26 0.52
N ASN A 209 -17.02 -13.31 0.09
CA ASN A 209 -16.98 -11.96 0.65
C ASN A 209 -18.22 -11.17 0.16
N PRO A 210 -18.95 -10.43 1.03
CA PRO A 210 -20.04 -9.56 0.60
C PRO A 210 -19.63 -8.46 -0.40
N HIS A 211 -18.34 -8.25 -0.61
CA HIS A 211 -17.76 -7.41 -1.66
C HIS A 211 -17.29 -8.20 -2.89
N ALA A 212 -17.86 -9.38 -3.13
CA ALA A 212 -17.49 -10.28 -4.22
C ALA A 212 -17.50 -9.62 -5.60
N LYS A 213 -16.82 -10.28 -6.55
CA LYS A 213 -16.67 -9.83 -7.95
C LYS A 213 -18.02 -9.37 -8.51
N PRO A 214 -18.04 -8.23 -9.21
CA PRO A 214 -19.26 -7.77 -9.86
C PRO A 214 -19.63 -8.72 -11.00
N HIS A 215 -20.84 -9.22 -10.97
CA HIS A 215 -21.44 -10.07 -11.99
C HIS A 215 -22.48 -9.27 -12.78
N ASN A 216 -22.42 -9.31 -14.11
CA ASN A 216 -23.36 -8.61 -14.99
C ASN A 216 -24.34 -9.62 -15.59
N MET A 217 -25.62 -9.30 -15.58
CA MET A 217 -26.69 -10.14 -16.15
C MET A 217 -27.66 -9.28 -16.95
N HIS A 218 -28.08 -9.79 -18.10
CA HIS A 218 -29.23 -9.26 -18.83
C HIS A 218 -30.46 -10.07 -18.43
N LEU A 219 -31.40 -9.45 -17.72
CA LEU A 219 -32.59 -10.12 -17.21
C LEU A 219 -33.84 -9.55 -17.86
N ARG A 220 -34.81 -10.43 -18.17
CA ARG A 220 -36.16 -10.00 -18.53
C ARG A 220 -37.07 -10.14 -17.34
N VAL A 221 -37.85 -9.10 -17.05
CA VAL A 221 -38.83 -9.13 -15.97
C VAL A 221 -40.01 -10.04 -16.37
N GLU A 222 -40.10 -11.21 -15.73
CA GLU A 222 -41.25 -12.15 -15.94
C GLU A 222 -42.09 -12.27 -14.66
N ASN A 223 -41.56 -11.90 -13.51
CA ASN A 223 -42.30 -11.99 -12.26
C ASN A 223 -43.31 -10.86 -12.11
N ALA A 224 -44.59 -11.20 -12.21
CA ALA A 224 -45.68 -10.24 -12.08
C ALA A 224 -45.69 -9.50 -10.70
N TYR A 225 -45.06 -10.05 -9.67
CA TYR A 225 -44.96 -9.42 -8.36
C TYR A 225 -44.07 -8.16 -8.38
N ILE A 226 -43.21 -8.04 -9.36
CA ILE A 226 -42.31 -6.89 -9.55
C ILE A 226 -43.01 -5.76 -10.31
N ALA A 227 -44.04 -6.07 -11.09
CA ALA A 227 -44.74 -5.09 -11.89
C ALA A 227 -45.37 -3.99 -11.03
N GLY A 228 -45.11 -2.73 -11.41
CA GLY A 228 -45.54 -1.54 -10.68
C GLY A 228 -44.69 -1.21 -9.43
N ARG A 229 -43.70 -2.03 -9.08
CA ARG A 229 -42.81 -1.76 -7.94
C ARG A 229 -41.57 -0.99 -8.38
N THR A 230 -41.07 -0.18 -7.45
CA THR A 230 -39.85 0.59 -7.67
C THR A 230 -38.59 -0.28 -7.49
N LEU A 231 -37.51 0.11 -8.12
CA LEU A 231 -36.17 -0.54 -7.94
C LEU A 231 -35.78 -0.64 -6.44
N ARG A 232 -36.16 0.36 -5.67
CA ARG A 232 -35.93 0.37 -4.22
C ARG A 232 -36.69 -0.75 -3.52
N GLU A 233 -38.00 -0.87 -3.79
CA GLU A 233 -38.83 -1.92 -3.19
C GLU A 233 -38.35 -3.31 -3.59
N VAL A 234 -37.94 -3.51 -4.86
CA VAL A 234 -37.38 -4.76 -5.35
C VAL A 234 -36.09 -5.11 -4.61
N SER A 235 -35.17 -4.14 -4.43
CA SER A 235 -33.93 -4.34 -3.70
C SER A 235 -34.15 -4.64 -2.21
N GLU A 236 -35.12 -3.94 -1.57
CA GLU A 236 -35.48 -4.17 -0.17
C GLU A 236 -36.13 -5.57 0.02
N PHE A 237 -36.94 -6.01 -0.94
CA PHE A 237 -37.59 -7.33 -0.92
C PHE A 237 -36.56 -8.47 -1.07
N LEU A 238 -35.63 -8.30 -1.97
CA LEU A 238 -34.51 -9.26 -2.15
C LEU A 238 -33.57 -9.28 -0.96
N ASN A 239 -33.56 -8.24 -0.13
CA ASN A 239 -32.57 -8.00 0.91
C ASN A 239 -31.12 -8.14 0.40
N ARG A 240 -30.91 -7.68 -0.84
CA ARG A 240 -29.62 -7.75 -1.54
C ARG A 240 -29.36 -6.45 -2.27
N ASP A 241 -28.09 -6.07 -2.35
CA ASP A 241 -27.68 -4.90 -3.14
C ASP A 241 -27.65 -5.26 -4.62
N ILE A 242 -28.43 -4.54 -5.42
CA ILE A 242 -28.42 -4.63 -6.88
C ILE A 242 -28.24 -3.24 -7.49
N VAL A 243 -27.50 -3.18 -8.59
CA VAL A 243 -27.38 -1.97 -9.40
C VAL A 243 -27.95 -2.28 -10.78
N CYS A 244 -29.08 -1.69 -11.09
CA CYS A 244 -29.61 -1.72 -12.46
C CYS A 244 -28.93 -0.61 -13.25
N SER A 245 -28.02 -1.00 -14.14
CA SER A 245 -27.21 -0.03 -14.89
C SER A 245 -27.99 0.58 -16.05
N ARG A 246 -28.88 -0.20 -16.67
CA ARG A 246 -29.77 0.20 -17.78
C ARG A 246 -31.09 -0.55 -17.72
N LEU A 247 -32.15 0.10 -18.18
CA LEU A 247 -33.50 -0.45 -18.34
C LEU A 247 -33.95 -0.18 -19.78
N LEU A 248 -34.36 -1.22 -20.49
CA LEU A 248 -35.09 -1.12 -21.74
C LEU A 248 -36.58 -1.30 -21.47
N HIS A 249 -37.33 -0.22 -21.60
CA HIS A 249 -38.80 -0.19 -21.43
C HIS A 249 -39.43 0.33 -22.72
N ASN A 250 -40.37 -0.43 -23.31
CA ASN A 250 -41.08 -0.06 -24.53
C ASN A 250 -40.15 0.43 -25.69
N GLY A 251 -38.95 -0.14 -25.81
CA GLY A 251 -38.01 0.20 -26.87
C GLY A 251 -37.11 1.39 -26.53
N GLU A 252 -37.27 2.05 -25.40
CA GLU A 252 -36.41 3.14 -24.94
C GLU A 252 -35.46 2.66 -23.81
N VAL A 253 -34.18 3.02 -23.92
CA VAL A 253 -33.19 2.73 -22.89
C VAL A 253 -33.10 3.91 -21.93
N SER A 254 -33.11 3.63 -20.65
CA SER A 254 -32.98 4.64 -19.59
C SER A 254 -32.02 4.17 -18.48
N ILE A 255 -31.52 5.13 -17.69
CA ILE A 255 -30.75 4.84 -16.47
C ILE A 255 -31.73 4.82 -15.30
N PRO A 256 -32.04 3.65 -14.72
CA PRO A 256 -33.00 3.58 -13.64
C PRO A 256 -32.44 4.16 -12.35
N ASN A 257 -33.32 4.78 -11.60
CA ASN A 257 -33.03 5.26 -10.24
C ASN A 257 -33.91 4.54 -9.22
N SER A 258 -33.78 4.86 -7.94
CA SER A 258 -34.50 4.20 -6.87
C SER A 258 -36.05 4.28 -6.97
N LYS A 259 -36.57 5.23 -7.77
CA LYS A 259 -38.03 5.44 -7.98
C LYS A 259 -38.54 4.87 -9.30
N THR A 260 -37.65 4.36 -10.15
CA THR A 260 -38.06 3.75 -11.43
C THR A 260 -38.87 2.49 -11.17
N THR A 261 -40.05 2.39 -11.77
CA THR A 261 -40.93 1.22 -11.71
C THR A 261 -40.62 0.26 -12.86
N PHE A 262 -40.87 -1.01 -12.61
CA PHE A 262 -40.73 -2.07 -13.61
C PHE A 262 -42.05 -2.59 -14.11
N GLU A 263 -42.09 -3.06 -15.34
CA GLU A 263 -43.22 -3.76 -15.92
C GLU A 263 -42.79 -5.16 -16.42
N VAL A 264 -43.73 -6.06 -16.55
CA VAL A 264 -43.49 -7.39 -17.15
C VAL A 264 -43.07 -7.20 -18.60
N GLY A 265 -41.96 -7.79 -18.99
CA GLY A 265 -41.39 -7.65 -20.32
C GLY A 265 -40.24 -6.65 -20.40
N ASP A 266 -40.00 -5.86 -19.36
CA ASP A 266 -38.83 -4.99 -19.29
C ASP A 266 -37.53 -5.79 -19.31
N GLU A 267 -36.50 -5.25 -19.98
CA GLU A 267 -35.18 -5.85 -20.01
C GLU A 267 -34.20 -4.99 -19.22
N LEU A 268 -33.46 -5.65 -18.33
CA LEU A 268 -32.59 -5.01 -17.35
C LEU A 268 -31.15 -5.45 -17.55
N LEU A 269 -30.20 -4.51 -17.52
CA LEU A 269 -28.81 -4.81 -17.28
C LEU A 269 -28.50 -4.62 -15.79
N VAL A 270 -28.38 -5.73 -15.10
CA VAL A 270 -28.18 -5.77 -13.64
C VAL A 270 -26.72 -6.10 -13.33
N VAL A 271 -26.16 -5.41 -12.36
CA VAL A 271 -24.86 -5.72 -11.75
C VAL A 271 -25.08 -6.04 -10.29
N CYS A 272 -24.59 -7.18 -9.84
CA CYS A 272 -24.70 -7.65 -8.46
C CYS A 272 -23.42 -8.35 -8.01
N ALA A 273 -23.37 -8.77 -6.76
CA ALA A 273 -22.35 -9.70 -6.32
C ALA A 273 -22.58 -11.07 -6.97
N GLU A 274 -21.52 -11.76 -7.38
CA GLU A 274 -21.60 -13.07 -8.06
C GLU A 274 -22.39 -14.11 -7.22
N ALA A 275 -22.19 -14.08 -5.89
CA ALA A 275 -22.91 -14.96 -4.96
C ALA A 275 -24.43 -14.71 -4.92
N ASP A 276 -24.90 -13.55 -5.35
CA ASP A 276 -26.31 -13.16 -5.33
C ASP A 276 -27.01 -13.39 -6.69
N ALA A 277 -26.25 -13.67 -7.75
CA ALA A 277 -26.73 -13.73 -9.11
C ALA A 277 -27.92 -14.70 -9.31
N GLU A 278 -27.81 -15.93 -8.82
CA GLU A 278 -28.86 -16.94 -8.96
C GLU A 278 -30.15 -16.57 -8.21
N ALA A 279 -30.03 -15.96 -7.02
CA ALA A 279 -31.20 -15.51 -6.27
C ALA A 279 -31.93 -14.34 -6.96
N ILE A 280 -31.18 -13.43 -7.54
CA ILE A 280 -31.69 -12.28 -8.28
C ILE A 280 -32.37 -12.74 -9.56
N LYS A 281 -31.74 -13.66 -10.30
CA LYS A 281 -32.30 -14.28 -11.50
C LYS A 281 -33.61 -15.02 -11.23
N ALA A 282 -33.64 -15.84 -10.17
CA ALA A 282 -34.82 -16.57 -9.77
C ALA A 282 -35.99 -15.64 -9.39
N PHE A 283 -35.72 -14.45 -8.88
CA PHE A 283 -36.71 -13.50 -8.44
C PHE A 283 -37.20 -12.55 -9.55
N ILE A 284 -36.31 -12.07 -10.41
CA ILE A 284 -36.65 -11.10 -11.48
C ILE A 284 -37.18 -11.83 -12.72
N GLY A 285 -36.44 -12.83 -13.17
CA GLY A 285 -36.75 -13.58 -14.40
C GLY A 285 -35.47 -14.09 -15.10
N PRO A 286 -35.65 -14.77 -16.23
CA PRO A 286 -34.56 -15.44 -16.93
C PRO A 286 -33.52 -14.46 -17.47
N GLU A 287 -32.30 -14.95 -17.54
CA GLU A 287 -31.22 -14.29 -18.24
C GLU A 287 -31.45 -14.42 -19.75
N ILE A 288 -31.27 -13.32 -20.47
CA ILE A 288 -31.45 -13.22 -21.92
C ILE A 288 -30.15 -12.81 -22.57
N ASP A 289 -29.97 -13.23 -23.81
CA ASP A 289 -28.88 -12.76 -24.66
C ASP A 289 -29.35 -11.49 -25.38
N ALA A 290 -28.90 -10.34 -24.90
CA ALA A 290 -29.36 -9.04 -25.38
C ALA A 290 -28.15 -8.19 -25.81
N GLU A 291 -28.16 -7.78 -27.08
CA GLU A 291 -27.12 -6.91 -27.66
C GLU A 291 -27.53 -5.42 -27.73
N TRP A 292 -28.73 -5.09 -27.26
CA TRP A 292 -29.29 -3.74 -27.40
C TRP A 292 -28.52 -2.67 -26.58
N ASP A 293 -27.73 -3.06 -25.62
CA ASP A 293 -26.91 -2.16 -24.80
C ASP A 293 -25.81 -1.44 -25.58
N ARG A 294 -25.29 -2.06 -26.67
CA ARG A 294 -24.25 -1.48 -27.49
C ARG A 294 -24.81 -0.56 -28.58
N GLU A 295 -25.82 -1.02 -29.32
CA GLU A 295 -26.40 -0.27 -30.43
C GLU A 295 -27.13 1.00 -29.96
N LYS A 296 -27.84 0.94 -28.84
CA LYS A 296 -28.62 2.06 -28.32
C LYS A 296 -27.86 3.04 -27.45
N ASP A 297 -26.73 2.64 -26.85
CA ASP A 297 -25.83 3.55 -26.14
C ASP A 297 -25.27 4.63 -27.07
N GLU A 298 -24.94 4.28 -28.33
CA GLU A 298 -24.46 5.22 -29.33
C GLU A 298 -25.52 6.27 -29.70
N VAL A 299 -26.77 5.89 -29.76
CA VAL A 299 -27.89 6.79 -30.10
C VAL A 299 -28.24 7.74 -28.94
N GLN A 300 -28.13 7.27 -27.71
CA GLN A 300 -28.51 8.04 -26.51
C GLN A 300 -27.33 8.69 -25.79
N HIS A 301 -26.11 8.58 -26.35
CA HIS A 301 -24.89 9.11 -25.75
C HIS A 301 -24.62 8.64 -24.30
N PHE A 302 -24.98 7.39 -23.99
CA PHE A 302 -24.61 6.76 -22.75
C PHE A 302 -23.15 6.26 -22.83
N VAL A 303 -22.38 6.63 -21.82
CA VAL A 303 -20.97 6.22 -21.72
C VAL A 303 -20.73 5.45 -20.42
N SER A 304 -19.84 4.45 -20.53
CA SER A 304 -19.27 3.77 -19.38
C SER A 304 -17.83 4.24 -19.23
N ARG A 305 -17.50 4.90 -18.13
CA ARG A 305 -16.17 5.48 -17.95
C ARG A 305 -15.59 5.13 -16.57
N ARG A 306 -14.30 4.80 -16.57
CA ARG A 306 -13.54 4.68 -15.32
C ARG A 306 -13.12 6.05 -14.84
N ILE A 307 -13.51 6.40 -13.62
CA ILE A 307 -13.18 7.65 -12.94
C ILE A 307 -12.31 7.33 -11.75
N ILE A 308 -11.22 8.09 -11.54
CA ILE A 308 -10.34 7.91 -10.39
C ILE A 308 -10.76 8.88 -9.29
N VAL A 309 -10.95 8.36 -8.09
CA VAL A 309 -11.22 9.18 -6.90
C VAL A 309 -9.91 9.84 -6.47
N THR A 310 -9.83 11.17 -6.65
CA THR A 310 -8.61 11.94 -6.32
C THR A 310 -8.87 13.09 -5.37
N ARG A 311 -10.14 13.39 -5.05
CA ARG A 311 -10.48 14.41 -4.05
C ARG A 311 -10.49 13.82 -2.65
N PRO A 312 -9.74 14.44 -1.69
CA PRO A 312 -9.72 13.98 -0.30
C PRO A 312 -11.10 13.98 0.36
N GLU A 313 -11.99 14.91 -0.06
CA GLU A 313 -13.34 15.02 0.49
C GLU A 313 -14.23 13.83 0.18
N MET A 314 -13.84 13.00 -0.77
CA MET A 314 -14.53 11.74 -1.12
C MET A 314 -14.12 10.58 -0.21
N ASN A 315 -12.95 10.68 0.42
CA ASN A 315 -12.42 9.60 1.26
C ASN A 315 -13.37 9.30 2.43
N GLY A 316 -13.72 8.02 2.60
CA GLY A 316 -14.61 7.56 3.66
C GLY A 316 -16.10 7.83 3.45
N LYS A 317 -16.52 8.54 2.39
CA LYS A 317 -17.96 8.69 2.06
C LYS A 317 -18.50 7.39 1.49
N THR A 318 -19.72 7.01 1.90
CA THR A 318 -20.39 5.84 1.33
C THR A 318 -21.05 6.16 0.00
N LEU A 319 -21.06 5.18 -0.92
CA LEU A 319 -21.72 5.29 -2.22
C LEU A 319 -23.19 5.70 -2.07
N GLY A 320 -23.92 5.12 -1.12
CA GLY A 320 -25.33 5.44 -0.87
C GLY A 320 -25.60 6.89 -0.47
N LYS A 321 -24.69 7.54 0.26
CA LYS A 321 -24.82 8.95 0.67
C LYS A 321 -24.59 9.93 -0.48
N MET A 322 -23.93 9.50 -1.55
CA MET A 322 -23.64 10.37 -2.69
C MET A 322 -24.83 10.52 -3.65
N HIS A 323 -25.81 9.64 -3.58
CA HIS A 323 -27.06 9.71 -4.37
C HIS A 323 -26.83 9.88 -5.88
N PHE A 324 -25.79 9.26 -6.46
CA PHE A 324 -25.37 9.45 -7.85
C PHE A 324 -26.50 9.20 -8.85
N SER A 325 -27.32 8.18 -8.64
CA SER A 325 -28.40 7.85 -9.55
C SER A 325 -29.55 8.87 -9.50
N SER A 326 -29.92 9.37 -8.33
CA SER A 326 -31.03 10.30 -8.17
C SER A 326 -30.68 11.77 -8.39
N VAL A 327 -29.42 12.17 -8.14
CA VAL A 327 -28.97 13.56 -8.26
C VAL A 327 -28.29 13.82 -9.61
N TYR A 328 -27.49 12.86 -10.07
CA TYR A 328 -26.68 13.04 -11.28
C TYR A 328 -27.12 12.15 -12.45
N GLY A 329 -28.11 11.26 -12.26
CA GLY A 329 -28.58 10.36 -13.31
C GLY A 329 -27.52 9.39 -13.83
N VAL A 330 -26.61 8.97 -12.96
CA VAL A 330 -25.55 8.00 -13.30
C VAL A 330 -25.53 6.87 -12.27
N ASN A 331 -25.19 5.68 -12.72
CA ASN A 331 -25.02 4.54 -11.84
C ASN A 331 -23.55 4.14 -11.71
N VAL A 332 -23.14 3.80 -10.49
CA VAL A 332 -21.81 3.25 -10.18
C VAL A 332 -21.96 1.74 -10.11
N THR A 333 -21.29 1.02 -11.01
CA THR A 333 -21.45 -0.43 -11.17
C THR A 333 -20.36 -1.23 -10.48
N ARG A 334 -19.15 -0.72 -10.44
CA ARG A 334 -17.99 -1.38 -9.79
C ARG A 334 -16.98 -0.38 -9.31
N ILE A 335 -16.21 -0.79 -8.31
CA ILE A 335 -15.08 -0.04 -7.76
C ILE A 335 -13.85 -0.94 -7.85
N SER A 336 -12.80 -0.48 -8.52
CA SER A 336 -11.53 -1.19 -8.61
C SER A 336 -10.55 -0.58 -7.61
N ARG A 337 -10.06 -1.39 -6.67
CA ARG A 337 -9.11 -1.04 -5.63
C ARG A 337 -7.94 -2.01 -5.67
N GLN A 338 -6.71 -1.49 -5.81
CA GLN A 338 -5.48 -2.30 -5.89
C GLN A 338 -5.53 -3.43 -6.95
N GLY A 339 -6.25 -3.19 -8.04
CA GLY A 339 -6.39 -4.18 -9.13
C GLY A 339 -7.55 -5.16 -8.97
N MET A 340 -8.25 -5.18 -7.84
CA MET A 340 -9.44 -6.00 -7.62
C MET A 340 -10.70 -5.21 -7.95
N ASP A 341 -11.58 -5.79 -8.75
CA ASP A 341 -12.90 -5.23 -9.04
C ASP A 341 -13.89 -5.68 -7.96
N LEU A 342 -14.52 -4.71 -7.31
CA LEU A 342 -15.51 -4.90 -6.25
C LEU A 342 -16.88 -4.45 -6.74
N PHE A 343 -17.94 -5.15 -6.33
CA PHE A 343 -19.31 -4.70 -6.55
C PHE A 343 -19.60 -3.39 -5.79
N ALA A 344 -20.21 -2.44 -6.45
CA ALA A 344 -20.46 -1.11 -5.89
C ALA A 344 -21.76 -1.08 -5.04
N GLY A 345 -21.78 -1.78 -3.91
CA GLY A 345 -22.89 -1.76 -2.96
C GLY A 345 -23.07 -0.41 -2.25
N ARG A 346 -24.26 -0.13 -1.73
CA ARG A 346 -24.63 1.16 -1.10
C ARG A 346 -23.73 1.54 0.08
N ASN A 347 -23.27 0.54 0.84
CA ASN A 347 -22.45 0.74 2.03
C ASN A 347 -20.95 0.82 1.74
N HIS A 348 -20.58 0.71 0.47
CA HIS A 348 -19.18 0.77 0.07
C HIS A 348 -18.62 2.18 0.29
N HIS A 349 -17.43 2.27 0.93
CA HIS A 349 -16.75 3.53 1.18
C HIS A 349 -15.74 3.81 0.08
N PHE A 350 -15.73 5.04 -0.44
CA PHE A 350 -14.70 5.49 -1.36
C PHE A 350 -13.39 5.73 -0.65
N HIS A 351 -12.30 5.36 -1.32
CA HIS A 351 -10.95 5.73 -0.92
C HIS A 351 -10.27 6.49 -2.06
N VAL A 352 -9.39 7.41 -1.70
CA VAL A 352 -8.55 8.09 -2.69
C VAL A 352 -7.69 7.03 -3.38
N GLY A 353 -7.67 7.06 -4.72
CA GLY A 353 -7.03 6.05 -5.55
C GLY A 353 -7.97 4.98 -6.11
N ASP A 354 -9.20 4.85 -5.59
CA ASP A 354 -10.19 3.96 -6.18
C ASP A 354 -10.51 4.34 -7.63
N ARG A 355 -10.67 3.33 -8.47
CA ARG A 355 -11.16 3.50 -9.84
C ARG A 355 -12.61 3.05 -9.90
N VAL A 356 -13.49 3.96 -10.21
CA VAL A 356 -14.95 3.77 -10.17
C VAL A 356 -15.49 3.70 -11.59
N MET A 357 -16.25 2.64 -11.91
CA MET A 357 -16.94 2.52 -13.18
C MET A 357 -18.29 3.22 -13.07
N VAL A 358 -18.46 4.30 -13.81
CA VAL A 358 -19.66 5.14 -13.85
C VAL A 358 -20.33 5.01 -15.21
N VAL A 359 -21.64 4.81 -15.20
CA VAL A 359 -22.48 4.63 -16.39
C VAL A 359 -23.58 5.70 -16.40
N GLY A 360 -23.72 6.39 -17.53
CA GLY A 360 -24.74 7.42 -17.69
C GLY A 360 -24.53 8.30 -18.92
N PRO A 361 -25.38 9.34 -19.11
CA PRO A 361 -25.16 10.36 -20.12
C PRO A 361 -23.78 11.01 -19.95
N GLU A 362 -23.11 11.26 -21.06
CA GLU A 362 -21.71 11.73 -21.05
C GLU A 362 -21.52 13.02 -20.22
N GLU A 363 -22.43 13.97 -20.33
CA GLU A 363 -22.40 15.20 -19.57
C GLU A 363 -22.44 14.96 -18.05
N ASN A 364 -23.31 14.04 -17.62
CA ASN A 364 -23.47 13.69 -16.22
C ASN A 364 -22.26 12.92 -15.67
N VAL A 365 -21.70 12.03 -16.48
CA VAL A 365 -20.45 11.30 -16.16
C VAL A 365 -19.30 12.30 -16.01
N ASN A 366 -19.22 13.34 -16.85
CA ASN A 366 -18.22 14.39 -16.73
C ASN A 366 -18.38 15.16 -15.43
N ARG A 367 -19.61 15.54 -15.03
CA ARG A 367 -19.86 16.21 -13.74
C ARG A 367 -19.43 15.35 -12.55
N VAL A 368 -19.74 14.06 -12.59
CA VAL A 368 -19.30 13.12 -11.53
C VAL A 368 -17.77 12.99 -11.52
N ALA A 369 -17.12 12.97 -12.69
CA ALA A 369 -15.66 12.95 -12.79
C ALA A 369 -15.04 14.20 -12.12
N GLU A 370 -15.62 15.38 -12.30
CA GLU A 370 -15.17 16.61 -11.62
C GLU A 370 -15.34 16.52 -10.09
N ILE A 371 -16.46 15.96 -9.61
CA ILE A 371 -16.73 15.77 -8.17
C ILE A 371 -15.74 14.79 -7.57
N MET A 372 -15.40 13.71 -8.26
CA MET A 372 -14.43 12.72 -7.82
C MET A 372 -12.97 13.18 -8.00
N GLY A 373 -12.75 14.18 -8.88
CA GLY A 373 -11.46 14.79 -9.17
C GLY A 373 -10.77 14.23 -10.41
N ASN A 374 -10.90 12.98 -10.73
CA ASN A 374 -10.45 12.24 -11.94
C ASN A 374 -9.10 12.70 -12.54
N SER A 375 -8.13 13.01 -11.69
CA SER A 375 -6.83 13.53 -12.10
C SER A 375 -5.69 12.64 -11.62
N VAL A 376 -5.16 11.79 -12.50
CA VAL A 376 -3.99 10.95 -12.21
C VAL A 376 -2.82 11.82 -11.76
N LYS A 377 -2.59 12.96 -12.40
CA LYS A 377 -1.54 13.91 -12.02
C LYS A 377 -1.65 14.39 -10.57
N ARG A 378 -2.84 14.44 -10.01
CA ARG A 378 -3.06 14.89 -8.62
C ARG A 378 -2.72 13.79 -7.61
N LEU A 379 -2.83 12.53 -8.00
CA LEU A 379 -2.39 11.38 -7.20
C LEU A 379 -0.86 11.22 -7.24
N ASP A 380 -0.27 11.53 -8.40
CA ASP A 380 1.17 11.40 -8.62
C ASP A 380 1.98 12.58 -8.05
N ALA A 381 1.33 13.70 -7.74
CA ALA A 381 2.01 14.85 -7.16
C ALA A 381 1.91 14.83 -5.62
N PRO A 382 2.97 14.37 -4.92
CA PRO A 382 2.97 14.40 -3.47
C PRO A 382 2.88 15.85 -2.97
N ASN A 383 2.08 16.07 -1.95
CA ASN A 383 2.04 17.38 -1.30
C ASN A 383 3.32 17.58 -0.48
N ILE A 384 4.33 18.19 -1.11
CA ILE A 384 5.65 18.41 -0.52
C ILE A 384 5.54 19.16 0.81
N ALA A 385 4.63 20.14 0.92
CA ALA A 385 4.44 20.89 2.17
C ALA A 385 3.98 19.97 3.30
N THR A 386 3.02 19.07 3.05
CA THR A 386 2.55 18.08 4.05
C THR A 386 3.67 17.15 4.48
N ILE A 387 4.52 16.70 3.55
CA ILE A 387 5.67 15.85 3.87
C ILE A 387 6.62 16.56 4.83
N PHE A 388 7.05 17.80 4.50
CA PHE A 388 8.02 18.52 5.33
C PHE A 388 7.43 18.99 6.67
N ILE A 389 6.14 19.34 6.73
CA ILE A 389 5.45 19.60 8.00
C ILE A 389 5.40 18.33 8.84
N GLY A 390 5.07 17.18 8.25
CA GLY A 390 5.05 15.90 8.92
C GLY A 390 6.43 15.50 9.46
N ILE A 391 7.49 15.69 8.69
CA ILE A 391 8.88 15.49 9.12
C ILE A 391 9.23 16.39 10.29
N MET A 392 8.90 17.69 10.22
CA MET A 392 9.15 18.65 11.30
C MET A 392 8.48 18.19 12.61
N VAL A 393 7.18 17.87 12.54
CA VAL A 393 6.43 17.37 13.71
C VAL A 393 7.02 16.04 14.19
N GLY A 394 7.42 15.16 13.28
CA GLY A 394 8.05 13.88 13.57
C GLY A 394 9.37 14.02 14.31
N ILE A 395 10.23 14.93 13.89
CA ILE A 395 11.52 15.22 14.59
C ILE A 395 11.26 15.78 15.99
N ILE A 396 10.32 16.70 16.14
CA ILE A 396 9.95 17.24 17.46
C ILE A 396 9.45 16.11 18.36
N PHE A 397 8.53 15.29 17.88
CA PHE A 397 7.98 14.16 18.62
C PHE A 397 9.05 13.13 18.97
N GLY A 398 9.93 12.80 18.02
CA GLY A 398 11.02 11.85 18.23
C GLY A 398 12.09 12.33 19.22
N SER A 399 12.21 13.63 19.39
CA SER A 399 13.17 14.25 20.34
C SER A 399 12.68 14.29 21.78
N LEU A 400 11.38 13.99 22.02
CA LEU A 400 10.83 13.97 23.38
C LEU A 400 11.51 12.90 24.23
N PRO A 401 12.06 13.27 25.40
CA PRO A 401 12.69 12.32 26.32
C PRO A 401 11.63 11.61 27.17
N PHE A 402 11.55 10.30 27.09
CA PHE A 402 10.71 9.46 27.93
C PHE A 402 11.54 8.86 29.07
N ALA A 403 11.30 9.28 30.29
CA ALA A 403 11.97 8.70 31.46
C ALA A 403 11.33 7.34 31.79
N ILE A 404 12.11 6.27 31.68
CA ILE A 404 11.69 4.92 32.06
C ILE A 404 12.38 4.57 33.39
N PRO A 405 11.64 4.19 34.46
CA PRO A 405 12.22 3.77 35.69
C PRO A 405 13.23 2.63 35.51
N GLY A 406 14.45 2.79 36.04
CA GLY A 406 15.53 1.80 35.92
C GLY A 406 16.46 1.99 34.71
N MET A 407 16.17 2.95 33.80
CA MET A 407 17.10 3.32 32.74
C MET A 407 17.98 4.51 33.12
N PRO A 408 19.31 4.46 32.88
CA PRO A 408 20.22 5.55 33.22
C PRO A 408 20.07 6.77 32.30
N VAL A 409 19.47 6.61 31.12
CA VAL A 409 19.27 7.65 30.13
C VAL A 409 17.82 7.64 29.66
N PRO A 410 17.17 8.81 29.49
CA PRO A 410 15.81 8.87 28.92
C PRO A 410 15.76 8.26 27.52
N LEU A 411 14.77 7.43 27.26
CA LEU A 411 14.52 6.88 25.94
C LEU A 411 13.94 7.97 25.03
N LYS A 412 14.45 8.05 23.80
CA LYS A 412 13.90 8.88 22.73
C LYS A 412 13.55 7.98 21.54
N LEU A 413 12.52 8.35 20.81
CA LEU A 413 12.20 7.67 19.55
C LEU A 413 13.19 8.04 18.42
N GLY A 414 13.85 9.16 18.57
CA GLY A 414 14.90 9.66 17.70
C GLY A 414 14.40 10.17 16.36
N ILE A 415 15.37 10.50 15.50
CA ILE A 415 15.12 11.02 14.14
C ILE A 415 14.55 9.96 13.19
N ALA A 416 14.57 8.69 13.55
CA ALA A 416 13.97 7.60 12.80
C ALA A 416 12.54 7.28 13.27
N GLY A 417 12.35 7.05 14.57
CA GLY A 417 11.07 6.60 15.13
C GLY A 417 9.99 7.66 15.13
N GLY A 418 10.34 8.91 15.46
CA GLY A 418 9.38 10.02 15.48
C GLY A 418 8.75 10.29 14.12
N PRO A 419 9.53 10.54 13.06
CA PRO A 419 8.99 10.73 11.71
C PRO A 419 8.20 9.54 11.19
N LEU A 420 8.60 8.30 11.49
CA LEU A 420 7.87 7.09 11.12
C LEU A 420 6.45 7.09 11.70
N ILE A 421 6.31 7.33 13.00
CA ILE A 421 5.01 7.33 13.69
C ILE A 421 4.11 8.43 13.14
N ILE A 422 4.63 9.64 13.00
CA ILE A 422 3.84 10.75 12.47
C ILE A 422 3.41 10.49 11.02
N ALA A 423 4.26 9.90 10.19
CA ALA A 423 3.93 9.54 8.82
C ALA A 423 2.82 8.48 8.72
N ILE A 424 2.76 7.52 9.66
CA ILE A 424 1.68 6.52 9.75
C ILE A 424 0.34 7.18 10.12
N LEU A 425 0.37 8.29 10.87
CA LEU A 425 -0.82 8.98 11.37
C LEU A 425 -1.38 10.02 10.39
N ILE A 426 -0.60 10.46 9.40
CA ILE A 426 -1.00 11.40 8.34
C ILE A 426 -1.66 10.67 7.18
#